data_a191e9a9c71ab38875b3b6957c3e22ea
#
_entry.id   a191e9a9c71ab38875b3b6957c3e22ea
#
_cell.length_a   1.000
_cell.length_b   1.000
_cell.length_c   1.000
_cell.angle_alpha   90.00
_cell.angle_beta   90.00
_cell.angle_gamma   90.00
#
_symmetry.space_group_name_H-M   'P 1'
#
loop_
_entity.id
_entity.type
_entity.pdbx_description
1 polymer ?
#
loop_
_entity_poly.entity_id
_entity_poly.type
_entity_poly.pdbx_seq_one_letter_code
_entity_poly.pdbx_strand_id
1 'polypeptide(L)'
;MKDRIEELNDQTWLIEEYDEKASAYMYLLTGTEKALLIDTGFGTIPLRKICENLTTLPVTVALSHGHVDHIGGTGAFEEVWLAKEDRELYAEHSKEKVRQIFTKDELLPVKGTCSYFTEEMGFELGDRSIKVVKTPGHSVGSVCFLDEKNRWMFTGDTCCKAHVLLQMEYAATMQEYRRSLQTLISLENRYDITWPGHHSRPVEKQVIHDFLTAVDGILDGTMVGVETELPMGKARLLEYKEIGIEYPMEKQTGQ
;
A
#
# COMPACT_ATOMS: atom_id res chain seq x y z
N MET A 1 6.73 -11.07 -15.37
CA MET A 1 5.99 -11.57 -14.17
C MET A 1 4.76 -12.40 -14.59
N LYS A 2 4.09 -13.06 -13.65
CA LYS A 2 2.88 -13.86 -13.83
C LYS A 2 1.75 -13.22 -13.02
N ASP A 3 0.52 -13.63 -13.29
CA ASP A 3 -0.63 -13.26 -12.48
C ASP A 3 -1.26 -14.47 -11.78
N ARG A 4 -1.88 -14.22 -10.65
CA ARG A 4 -2.76 -15.13 -9.93
C ARG A 4 -3.98 -14.36 -9.44
N ILE A 5 -5.15 -14.96 -9.57
CA ILE A 5 -6.41 -14.36 -9.12
C ILE A 5 -7.01 -15.26 -8.06
N GLU A 6 -7.42 -14.65 -6.95
CA GLU A 6 -8.09 -15.32 -5.83
C GLU A 6 -9.37 -14.57 -5.47
N GLU A 7 -10.49 -15.27 -5.45
CA GLU A 7 -11.75 -14.73 -4.97
C GLU A 7 -11.77 -14.79 -3.43
N LEU A 8 -11.82 -13.60 -2.80
CA LEU A 8 -11.86 -13.49 -1.33
C LEU A 8 -13.29 -13.59 -0.81
N ASN A 9 -14.24 -13.09 -1.57
CA ASN A 9 -15.69 -13.26 -1.44
C ASN A 9 -16.36 -12.86 -2.77
N ASP A 10 -17.70 -12.96 -2.84
CA ASP A 10 -18.51 -12.69 -4.06
C ASP A 10 -18.35 -11.27 -4.64
N GLN A 11 -17.74 -10.33 -3.93
CA GLN A 11 -17.55 -8.94 -4.34
C GLN A 11 -16.09 -8.48 -4.21
N THR A 12 -15.13 -9.37 -3.97
CA THR A 12 -13.73 -8.97 -3.80
C THR A 12 -12.78 -10.02 -4.33
N TRP A 13 -11.86 -9.60 -5.17
CA TRP A 13 -10.77 -10.42 -5.70
C TRP A 13 -9.43 -9.81 -5.35
N LEU A 14 -8.49 -10.67 -5.02
CA LEU A 14 -7.08 -10.35 -4.99
C LEU A 14 -6.48 -10.76 -6.33
N ILE A 15 -5.74 -9.84 -6.92
CA ILE A 15 -4.95 -10.04 -8.13
C ILE A 15 -3.49 -9.89 -7.72
N GLU A 16 -2.71 -10.95 -7.85
CA GLU A 16 -1.28 -10.95 -7.54
C GLU A 16 -0.50 -10.88 -8.83
N GLU A 17 0.42 -9.92 -8.94
CA GLU A 17 1.46 -9.87 -9.95
C GLU A 17 2.77 -10.31 -9.31
N TYR A 18 3.42 -11.39 -9.81
CA TYR A 18 4.54 -12.01 -9.12
C TYR A 18 5.58 -12.66 -10.04
N ASP A 19 6.79 -12.83 -9.50
CA ASP A 19 7.84 -13.73 -10.00
C ASP A 19 8.55 -14.43 -8.83
N GLU A 20 9.75 -14.93 -9.06
CA GLU A 20 10.56 -15.61 -8.02
C GLU A 20 11.12 -14.66 -6.95
N LYS A 21 11.10 -13.34 -7.19
CA LYS A 21 11.77 -12.33 -6.35
C LYS A 21 10.81 -11.36 -5.69
N ALA A 22 9.69 -11.07 -6.33
CA ALA A 22 8.76 -10.06 -5.89
C ALA A 22 7.31 -10.44 -6.18
N SER A 23 6.40 -9.95 -5.37
CA SER A 23 4.97 -9.98 -5.64
C SER A 23 4.33 -8.67 -5.19
N ALA A 24 3.27 -8.23 -5.89
CA ALA A 24 2.44 -7.10 -5.50
C ALA A 24 0.97 -7.52 -5.56
N TYR A 25 0.19 -7.08 -4.58
CA TYR A 25 -1.23 -7.38 -4.45
C TYR A 25 -2.08 -6.19 -4.84
N MET A 26 -3.04 -6.45 -5.70
CA MET A 26 -4.07 -5.52 -6.10
C MET A 26 -5.43 -6.08 -5.69
N TYR A 27 -6.33 -5.24 -5.25
CA TYR A 27 -7.64 -5.69 -4.78
C TYR A 27 -8.75 -5.06 -5.61
N LEU A 28 -9.54 -5.89 -6.31
CA LEU A 28 -10.73 -5.45 -7.03
C LEU A 28 -11.96 -5.64 -6.14
N LEU A 29 -12.61 -4.53 -5.79
CA LEU A 29 -13.79 -4.47 -4.95
C LEU A 29 -14.99 -4.03 -5.78
N THR A 30 -16.04 -4.83 -5.83
CA THR A 30 -17.28 -4.44 -6.51
C THR A 30 -18.38 -4.09 -5.53
N GLY A 31 -19.23 -3.17 -5.93
CA GLY A 31 -20.56 -2.97 -5.35
C GLY A 31 -21.62 -3.29 -6.39
N THR A 32 -22.81 -2.68 -6.26
CA THR A 32 -23.91 -2.86 -7.23
C THR A 32 -23.83 -1.90 -8.43
N GLU A 33 -23.07 -0.82 -8.35
CA GLU A 33 -23.02 0.22 -9.38
C GLU A 33 -21.62 0.45 -9.95
N LYS A 34 -20.58 0.31 -9.12
CA LYS A 34 -19.20 0.60 -9.48
C LYS A 34 -18.23 -0.42 -8.86
N ALA A 35 -17.02 -0.40 -9.38
CA ALA A 35 -15.90 -1.16 -8.82
C ALA A 35 -14.73 -0.23 -8.47
N LEU A 36 -13.99 -0.57 -7.42
CA LEU A 36 -12.74 0.06 -7.01
C LEU A 36 -11.60 -0.95 -7.17
N LEU A 37 -10.54 -0.55 -7.84
CA LEU A 37 -9.29 -1.30 -7.87
C LEU A 37 -8.28 -0.56 -6.98
N ILE A 38 -7.82 -1.24 -5.93
CA ILE A 38 -6.74 -0.75 -5.06
C ILE A 38 -5.42 -1.26 -5.63
N ASP A 39 -4.54 -0.31 -6.01
CA ASP A 39 -3.24 -0.49 -6.63
C ASP A 39 -3.27 -1.16 -8.02
N THR A 40 -2.14 -1.13 -8.73
CA THR A 40 -2.05 -1.60 -10.12
C THR A 40 -0.78 -2.39 -10.43
N GLY A 41 -0.05 -2.85 -9.41
CA GLY A 41 1.13 -3.71 -9.57
C GLY A 41 2.32 -3.02 -10.26
N PHE A 42 3.26 -3.84 -10.75
CA PHE A 42 4.43 -3.41 -11.53
C PHE A 42 4.05 -2.99 -12.96
N GLY A 43 2.90 -3.44 -13.46
CA GLY A 43 2.40 -3.13 -14.80
C GLY A 43 3.00 -4.00 -15.88
N THR A 44 3.21 -5.29 -15.62
CA THR A 44 3.66 -6.28 -16.62
C THR A 44 2.54 -7.24 -17.03
N ILE A 45 1.43 -7.25 -16.30
CA ILE A 45 0.27 -8.11 -16.58
C ILE A 45 -0.88 -7.31 -17.23
N PRO A 46 -1.79 -7.94 -17.98
CA PRO A 46 -2.91 -7.26 -18.62
C PRO A 46 -4.05 -6.94 -17.63
N LEU A 47 -3.73 -6.15 -16.58
CA LEU A 47 -4.57 -5.90 -15.41
C LEU A 47 -5.98 -5.41 -15.79
N ARG A 48 -6.09 -4.49 -16.76
CA ARG A 48 -7.39 -3.99 -17.25
C ARG A 48 -8.28 -5.12 -17.78
N LYS A 49 -7.71 -6.02 -18.58
CA LYS A 49 -8.44 -7.17 -19.12
C LYS A 49 -8.85 -8.16 -18.02
N ILE A 50 -7.99 -8.33 -17.01
CA ILE A 50 -8.32 -9.16 -15.84
C ILE A 50 -9.54 -8.57 -15.12
N CYS A 51 -9.56 -7.27 -14.84
CA CYS A 51 -10.70 -6.60 -14.23
C CYS A 51 -11.98 -6.74 -15.08
N GLU A 52 -11.90 -6.56 -16.40
CA GLU A 52 -13.03 -6.70 -17.33
C GLU A 52 -13.59 -8.13 -17.41
N ASN A 53 -12.79 -9.14 -17.13
CA ASN A 53 -13.25 -10.53 -17.02
C ASN A 53 -13.97 -10.81 -15.68
N LEU A 54 -13.67 -10.04 -14.63
CA LEU A 54 -14.24 -10.20 -13.29
C LEU A 54 -15.49 -9.35 -13.08
N THR A 55 -15.60 -8.20 -13.76
CA THR A 55 -16.76 -7.31 -13.63
C THR A 55 -17.02 -6.51 -14.89
N THR A 56 -18.29 -6.21 -15.15
CA THR A 56 -18.72 -5.28 -16.20
C THR A 56 -18.94 -3.85 -15.67
N LEU A 57 -18.76 -3.63 -14.38
CA LEU A 57 -18.93 -2.32 -13.73
C LEU A 57 -17.80 -1.36 -14.10
N PRO A 58 -18.05 -0.04 -14.13
CA PRO A 58 -16.99 0.94 -14.31
C PRO A 58 -15.99 0.85 -13.13
N VAL A 59 -14.70 0.74 -13.47
CA VAL A 59 -13.61 0.58 -12.51
C VAL A 59 -12.88 1.91 -12.31
N THR A 60 -12.86 2.39 -11.09
CA THR A 60 -12.00 3.49 -10.61
C THR A 60 -10.77 2.89 -9.91
N VAL A 61 -9.59 3.48 -10.11
CA VAL A 61 -8.36 3.07 -9.41
C VAL A 61 -8.10 4.01 -8.24
N ALA A 62 -7.75 3.44 -7.07
CA ALA A 62 -7.24 4.17 -5.92
C ALA A 62 -5.89 3.58 -5.51
N LEU A 63 -4.86 4.40 -5.47
CA LEU A 63 -3.51 3.99 -5.11
C LEU A 63 -3.29 4.14 -3.62
N SER A 64 -2.75 3.11 -2.98
CA SER A 64 -2.33 3.16 -1.58
C SER A 64 -1.17 4.13 -1.38
N HIS A 65 -0.25 4.20 -2.36
CA HIS A 65 0.88 5.12 -2.40
C HIS A 65 1.56 5.14 -3.79
N GLY A 66 2.62 5.92 -3.95
CA GLY A 66 3.23 6.22 -5.25
C GLY A 66 4.38 5.31 -5.69
N HIS A 67 4.69 4.19 -5.01
CA HIS A 67 5.80 3.33 -5.40
C HIS A 67 5.53 2.52 -6.66
N VAL A 68 6.62 2.14 -7.33
CA VAL A 68 6.66 1.53 -8.67
C VAL A 68 5.81 0.27 -8.82
N ASP A 69 5.72 -0.53 -7.79
CA ASP A 69 5.01 -1.80 -7.71
C ASP A 69 3.52 -1.67 -7.33
N HIS A 70 3.05 -0.42 -7.18
CA HIS A 70 1.64 -0.08 -6.96
C HIS A 70 1.04 0.73 -8.12
N ILE A 71 1.86 1.40 -8.93
CA ILE A 71 1.40 2.35 -9.96
C ILE A 71 1.52 1.84 -11.39
N GLY A 72 2.15 0.68 -11.61
CA GLY A 72 2.63 0.25 -12.91
C GLY A 72 1.58 0.08 -14.00
N GLY A 73 0.38 -0.34 -13.65
CA GLY A 73 -0.74 -0.56 -14.59
C GLY A 73 -1.69 0.63 -14.75
N THR A 74 -1.44 1.77 -14.12
CA THR A 74 -2.38 2.93 -14.08
C THR A 74 -2.76 3.48 -15.44
N GLY A 75 -1.89 3.38 -16.45
CA GLY A 75 -2.14 3.91 -17.80
C GLY A 75 -3.29 3.22 -18.55
N ALA A 76 -3.72 2.05 -18.07
CA ALA A 76 -4.84 1.32 -18.64
C ALA A 76 -6.22 1.80 -18.14
N PHE A 77 -6.27 2.73 -17.17
CA PHE A 77 -7.50 3.17 -16.52
C PHE A 77 -7.75 4.67 -16.73
N GLU A 78 -9.03 5.04 -16.86
CA GLU A 78 -9.42 6.42 -17.10
C GLU A 78 -9.33 7.27 -15.85
N GLU A 79 -9.76 6.73 -14.70
CA GLU A 79 -9.82 7.42 -13.41
C GLU A 79 -8.85 6.76 -12.41
N VAL A 80 -7.87 7.53 -11.96
CA VAL A 80 -6.85 7.10 -10.99
C VAL A 80 -6.71 8.17 -9.91
N TRP A 81 -6.79 7.74 -8.66
CA TRP A 81 -6.70 8.59 -7.47
C TRP A 81 -5.46 8.27 -6.65
N LEU A 82 -4.82 9.33 -6.12
CA LEU A 82 -3.59 9.26 -5.32
C LEU A 82 -3.64 10.33 -4.21
N ALA A 83 -2.92 10.16 -3.12
CA ALA A 83 -2.66 11.24 -2.19
C ALA A 83 -1.78 12.31 -2.85
N LYS A 84 -2.14 13.59 -2.69
CA LYS A 84 -1.40 14.71 -3.29
C LYS A 84 0.06 14.75 -2.81
N GLU A 85 0.29 14.31 -1.60
CA GLU A 85 1.59 14.24 -0.95
C GLU A 85 2.56 13.32 -1.70
N ASP A 86 2.07 12.27 -2.35
CA ASP A 86 2.87 11.32 -3.14
C ASP A 86 3.05 11.70 -4.62
N ARG A 87 2.64 12.88 -5.05
CA ARG A 87 2.74 13.30 -6.46
C ARG A 87 4.18 13.25 -7.01
N GLU A 88 5.17 13.59 -6.19
CA GLU A 88 6.58 13.61 -6.58
C GLU A 88 7.15 12.20 -6.63
N LEU A 89 6.84 11.36 -5.64
CA LEU A 89 7.14 9.94 -5.63
C LEU A 89 6.55 9.25 -6.88
N TYR A 90 5.26 9.45 -7.14
CA TYR A 90 4.58 8.93 -8.33
C TYR A 90 5.28 9.34 -9.61
N ALA A 91 5.63 10.63 -9.75
CA ALA A 91 6.29 11.14 -10.95
C ALA A 91 7.70 10.53 -11.13
N GLU A 92 8.47 10.35 -10.04
CA GLU A 92 9.79 9.70 -10.09
C GLU A 92 9.66 8.22 -10.46
N HIS A 93 8.75 7.50 -9.80
CA HIS A 93 8.56 6.06 -9.98
C HIS A 93 7.80 5.69 -11.27
N SER A 94 7.16 6.66 -11.94
CA SER A 94 6.59 6.50 -13.29
C SER A 94 7.66 6.43 -14.39
N LYS A 95 8.89 6.87 -14.12
CA LYS A 95 9.96 6.88 -15.13
C LYS A 95 10.36 5.45 -15.49
N GLU A 96 10.41 5.16 -16.78
CA GLU A 96 10.75 3.83 -17.30
C GLU A 96 12.07 3.30 -16.73
N LYS A 97 13.10 4.16 -16.64
CA LYS A 97 14.41 3.78 -16.08
C LYS A 97 14.33 3.29 -14.62
N VAL A 98 13.41 3.83 -13.80
CA VAL A 98 13.20 3.40 -12.43
C VAL A 98 12.46 2.08 -12.41
N ARG A 99 11.41 1.95 -13.20
CA ARG A 99 10.60 0.74 -13.31
C ARG A 99 11.42 -0.46 -13.80
N GLN A 100 12.37 -0.25 -14.73
CA GLN A 100 13.26 -1.29 -15.27
C GLN A 100 14.30 -1.81 -14.26
N ILE A 101 14.46 -1.17 -13.09
CA ILE A 101 15.28 -1.71 -11.99
C ILE A 101 14.60 -2.95 -11.40
N PHE A 102 13.28 -2.98 -11.34
CA PHE A 102 12.50 -4.02 -10.68
C PHE A 102 12.11 -5.17 -11.61
N THR A 103 11.99 -4.93 -12.92
CA THR A 103 11.62 -5.97 -13.89
C THR A 103 12.28 -5.74 -15.25
N LYS A 104 12.51 -6.85 -15.97
CA LYS A 104 12.97 -6.87 -17.37
C LYS A 104 11.81 -7.07 -18.35
N ASP A 105 10.62 -7.32 -17.85
CA ASP A 105 9.42 -7.53 -18.66
C ASP A 105 8.99 -6.24 -19.38
N GLU A 106 8.17 -6.38 -20.39
CA GLU A 106 7.55 -5.24 -21.07
C GLU A 106 6.62 -4.53 -20.09
N LEU A 107 6.79 -3.22 -19.98
CA LEU A 107 6.06 -2.38 -19.03
C LEU A 107 4.88 -1.70 -19.71
N LEU A 108 3.70 -1.84 -19.12
CA LEU A 108 2.55 -1.03 -19.50
C LEU A 108 2.81 0.46 -19.19
N PRO A 109 2.20 1.38 -19.97
CA PRO A 109 2.33 2.81 -19.69
C PRO A 109 1.72 3.17 -18.34
N VAL A 110 2.31 4.15 -17.66
CA VAL A 110 1.77 4.77 -16.45
C VAL A 110 0.98 6.02 -16.83
N LYS A 111 -0.12 6.28 -16.12
CA LYS A 111 -0.95 7.47 -16.35
C LYS A 111 -0.17 8.75 -16.00
N GLY A 112 -0.20 9.74 -16.89
CA GLY A 112 0.57 10.97 -16.71
C GLY A 112 0.05 11.88 -15.58
N THR A 113 -1.26 11.80 -15.24
CA THR A 113 -1.88 12.62 -14.19
C THR A 113 -2.91 11.80 -13.43
N CYS A 114 -2.95 12.00 -12.10
CA CYS A 114 -3.95 11.41 -11.21
C CYS A 114 -4.83 12.51 -10.62
N SER A 115 -6.04 12.15 -10.23
CA SER A 115 -6.87 12.93 -9.31
C SER A 115 -6.31 12.78 -7.89
N TYR A 116 -6.58 13.75 -7.02
CA TYR A 116 -6.08 13.70 -5.65
C TYR A 116 -7.21 13.49 -4.65
N PHE A 117 -6.96 12.64 -3.65
CA PHE A 117 -7.88 12.47 -2.54
C PHE A 117 -8.11 13.81 -1.82
N THR A 118 -9.38 14.07 -1.47
CA THR A 118 -9.77 15.16 -0.57
C THR A 118 -9.87 14.66 0.86
N GLU A 119 -10.01 15.55 1.82
CA GLU A 119 -10.30 15.16 3.20
C GLU A 119 -11.65 14.43 3.26
N GLU A 120 -11.72 13.40 4.10
CA GLU A 120 -12.91 12.55 4.30
C GLU A 120 -13.42 11.85 3.03
N MET A 121 -12.58 11.71 2.00
CA MET A 121 -12.98 11.04 0.77
C MET A 121 -13.24 9.55 0.99
N GLY A 122 -14.24 9.04 0.28
CA GLY A 122 -14.54 7.62 0.11
C GLY A 122 -15.05 7.33 -1.29
N PHE A 123 -15.17 6.05 -1.61
CA PHE A 123 -15.69 5.55 -2.88
C PHE A 123 -17.03 4.83 -2.63
N GLU A 124 -18.10 5.40 -3.17
CA GLU A 124 -19.43 4.80 -3.13
C GLU A 124 -19.58 3.85 -4.33
N LEU A 125 -19.77 2.55 -4.02
CA LEU A 125 -19.87 1.51 -5.04
C LEU A 125 -21.32 1.03 -5.26
N GLY A 126 -22.30 1.67 -4.60
CA GLY A 126 -23.71 1.33 -4.53
C GLY A 126 -24.05 0.77 -3.15
N ASP A 127 -23.98 -0.53 -2.96
CA ASP A 127 -24.25 -1.19 -1.67
C ASP A 127 -23.03 -1.28 -0.73
N ARG A 128 -21.91 -0.65 -1.11
CA ARG A 128 -20.62 -0.72 -0.42
C ARG A 128 -19.89 0.63 -0.51
N SER A 129 -19.39 1.12 0.61
CA SER A 129 -18.58 2.34 0.70
C SER A 129 -17.18 2.00 1.22
N ILE A 130 -16.16 2.54 0.56
CA ILE A 130 -14.75 2.36 0.93
C ILE A 130 -14.18 3.71 1.35
N LYS A 131 -13.75 3.84 2.60
CA LYS A 131 -13.21 5.10 3.14
C LYS A 131 -11.70 5.15 2.99
N VAL A 132 -11.20 6.30 2.58
CA VAL A 132 -9.75 6.57 2.54
C VAL A 132 -9.30 7.02 3.92
N VAL A 133 -8.27 6.39 4.46
CA VAL A 133 -7.66 6.69 5.75
C VAL A 133 -6.20 7.09 5.53
N LYS A 134 -5.83 8.34 5.79
CA LYS A 134 -4.44 8.81 5.66
C LYS A 134 -3.54 8.12 6.69
N THR A 135 -2.46 7.52 6.20
CA THR A 135 -1.49 6.76 7.03
C THR A 135 -0.05 7.04 6.59
N PRO A 136 0.41 8.32 6.60
CA PRO A 136 1.80 8.62 6.25
C PRO A 136 2.78 7.78 7.09
N GLY A 137 3.77 7.22 6.43
CA GLY A 137 4.76 6.31 7.01
C GLY A 137 5.71 5.82 5.94
N HIS A 138 5.40 4.69 5.32
CA HIS A 138 6.16 4.12 4.20
C HIS A 138 6.36 5.13 3.04
N SER A 139 5.36 5.94 2.74
CA SER A 139 5.48 7.19 2.01
C SER A 139 4.74 8.32 2.73
N VAL A 140 5.05 9.58 2.39
CA VAL A 140 4.34 10.75 2.94
C VAL A 140 2.87 10.81 2.54
N GLY A 141 2.48 10.16 1.45
CA GLY A 141 1.13 10.10 0.93
C GLY A 141 0.47 8.73 1.10
N SER A 142 1.03 7.81 1.89
CA SER A 142 0.41 6.50 2.13
C SER A 142 -1.00 6.63 2.69
N VAL A 143 -1.92 5.80 2.17
CA VAL A 143 -3.30 5.66 2.65
C VAL A 143 -3.69 4.20 2.82
N CYS A 144 -4.59 3.93 3.74
CA CYS A 144 -5.32 2.67 3.85
C CYS A 144 -6.77 2.85 3.38
N PHE A 145 -7.43 1.74 3.07
CA PHE A 145 -8.82 1.74 2.60
C PHE A 145 -9.67 0.89 3.54
N LEU A 146 -10.63 1.52 4.21
CA LEU A 146 -11.53 0.86 5.15
C LEU A 146 -12.83 0.45 4.46
N ASP A 147 -13.09 -0.84 4.45
CA ASP A 147 -14.34 -1.47 4.04
C ASP A 147 -15.12 -1.94 5.28
N GLU A 148 -16.04 -1.11 5.75
CA GLU A 148 -16.82 -1.44 6.94
C GLU A 148 -17.83 -2.56 6.71
N LYS A 149 -18.30 -2.75 5.46
CA LYS A 149 -19.25 -3.81 5.11
C LYS A 149 -18.66 -5.20 5.38
N ASN A 150 -17.41 -5.42 4.96
CA ASN A 150 -16.71 -6.68 5.15
C ASN A 150 -15.82 -6.69 6.40
N ARG A 151 -15.71 -5.56 7.11
CA ARG A 151 -14.82 -5.38 8.25
C ARG A 151 -13.36 -5.63 7.91
N TRP A 152 -12.91 -5.06 6.79
CA TRP A 152 -11.56 -5.20 6.24
C TRP A 152 -10.86 -3.84 6.14
N MET A 153 -9.55 -3.86 6.34
CA MET A 153 -8.66 -2.73 6.10
C MET A 153 -7.60 -3.13 5.08
N PHE A 154 -7.60 -2.50 3.91
CA PHE A 154 -6.53 -2.66 2.92
C PHE A 154 -5.42 -1.68 3.27
N THR A 155 -4.23 -2.19 3.58
CA THR A 155 -3.18 -1.39 4.24
C THR A 155 -2.05 -0.97 3.32
N GLY A 156 -2.04 -1.41 2.04
CA GLY A 156 -0.88 -1.22 1.19
C GLY A 156 0.38 -1.64 1.95
N ASP A 157 1.37 -0.75 2.01
CA ASP A 157 2.65 -0.99 2.69
C ASP A 157 2.74 -0.32 4.08
N THR A 158 1.59 0.12 4.61
CA THR A 158 1.55 0.71 5.96
C THR A 158 1.84 -0.31 7.05
N CYS A 159 1.36 -1.56 6.91
CA CYS A 159 1.67 -2.65 7.84
C CYS A 159 1.46 -4.03 7.18
N CYS A 160 2.34 -4.98 7.51
CA CYS A 160 2.34 -6.35 7.02
C CYS A 160 3.09 -7.27 8.02
N LYS A 161 3.07 -8.58 7.84
CA LYS A 161 3.95 -9.51 8.57
C LYS A 161 5.29 -9.64 7.84
N ALA A 162 6.01 -8.55 7.74
CA ALA A 162 7.36 -8.40 7.19
C ALA A 162 7.92 -7.02 7.57
N HIS A 163 8.85 -6.49 6.78
CA HIS A 163 9.45 -5.20 7.04
C HIS A 163 8.64 -4.06 6.42
N VAL A 164 8.45 -2.98 7.18
CA VAL A 164 8.02 -1.68 6.67
C VAL A 164 9.23 -0.77 6.50
N LEU A 165 9.37 -0.21 5.29
CA LEU A 165 10.54 0.55 4.88
C LEU A 165 10.31 2.05 5.15
N LEU A 166 10.90 2.57 6.24
CA LEU A 166 10.84 3.99 6.61
C LEU A 166 12.16 4.74 6.34
N GLN A 167 13.15 4.07 5.71
CA GLN A 167 14.42 4.68 5.34
C GLN A 167 14.42 5.23 3.90
N MET A 168 13.37 5.03 3.13
CA MET A 168 13.27 5.43 1.73
C MET A 168 13.10 6.95 1.58
N GLU A 169 13.47 7.51 0.42
CA GLU A 169 13.54 8.95 0.17
C GLU A 169 12.21 9.67 0.45
N TYR A 170 11.09 9.08 0.13
CA TYR A 170 9.76 9.70 0.33
C TYR A 170 9.03 9.17 1.55
N ALA A 171 9.72 8.49 2.47
CA ALA A 171 9.12 8.04 3.71
C ALA A 171 8.79 9.23 4.64
N ALA A 172 7.73 9.11 5.40
CA ALA A 172 7.38 10.07 6.44
C ALA A 172 8.26 9.84 7.69
N THR A 173 8.19 10.77 8.65
CA THR A 173 8.91 10.63 9.91
C THR A 173 8.34 9.49 10.76
N MET A 174 9.17 8.93 11.65
CA MET A 174 8.73 7.92 12.63
C MET A 174 7.56 8.41 13.50
N GLN A 175 7.53 9.70 13.83
CA GLN A 175 6.45 10.33 14.59
C GLN A 175 5.15 10.39 13.78
N GLU A 176 5.21 10.62 12.47
CA GLU A 176 4.04 10.60 11.59
C GLU A 176 3.53 9.17 11.43
N TYR A 177 4.42 8.20 11.23
CA TYR A 177 4.06 6.79 11.18
C TYR A 177 3.40 6.32 12.49
N ARG A 178 3.94 6.73 13.64
CA ARG A 178 3.31 6.51 14.95
C ARG A 178 1.85 6.99 14.99
N ARG A 179 1.60 8.23 14.54
CA ARG A 179 0.24 8.80 14.48
C ARG A 179 -0.68 8.02 13.55
N SER A 180 -0.15 7.54 12.43
CA SER A 180 -0.88 6.70 11.49
C SER A 180 -1.33 5.38 12.12
N LEU A 181 -0.44 4.70 12.85
CA LEU A 181 -0.78 3.48 13.60
C LEU A 181 -1.84 3.76 14.67
N GLN A 182 -1.74 4.87 15.41
CA GLN A 182 -2.75 5.29 16.38
C GLN A 182 -4.11 5.57 15.71
N THR A 183 -4.12 6.15 14.51
CA THR A 183 -5.34 6.35 13.72
C THR A 183 -5.98 5.01 13.37
N LEU A 184 -5.21 4.03 12.88
CA LEU A 184 -5.71 2.69 12.57
C LEU A 184 -6.27 1.99 13.82
N ILE A 185 -5.59 2.08 14.96
CA ILE A 185 -6.07 1.54 16.25
C ILE A 185 -7.38 2.21 16.68
N SER A 186 -7.54 3.51 16.50
CA SER A 186 -8.79 4.20 16.84
C SER A 186 -10.00 3.70 16.02
N LEU A 187 -9.75 3.08 14.88
CA LEU A 187 -10.76 2.50 13.98
C LEU A 187 -10.91 0.98 14.15
N GLU A 188 -10.18 0.32 15.06
CA GLU A 188 -10.09 -1.15 15.15
C GLU A 188 -11.42 -1.86 15.46
N ASN A 189 -12.42 -1.16 15.97
CA ASN A 189 -13.76 -1.69 16.15
C ASN A 189 -14.56 -1.76 14.83
N ARG A 190 -14.06 -1.19 13.74
CA ARG A 190 -14.70 -1.10 12.42
C ARG A 190 -14.16 -2.14 11.43
N TYR A 191 -13.05 -2.81 11.74
CA TYR A 191 -12.47 -3.88 10.94
C TYR A 191 -11.91 -4.99 11.83
N ASP A 192 -11.74 -6.19 11.26
CA ASP A 192 -11.23 -7.37 11.97
C ASP A 192 -9.92 -7.88 11.37
N ILE A 193 -9.71 -7.65 10.07
CA ILE A 193 -8.61 -8.20 9.28
C ILE A 193 -7.98 -7.08 8.45
N THR A 194 -6.67 -7.19 8.22
CA THR A 194 -5.93 -6.32 7.30
C THR A 194 -5.45 -7.08 6.07
N TRP A 195 -5.44 -6.39 4.93
CA TRP A 195 -5.00 -6.88 3.62
C TRP A 195 -3.85 -6.01 3.12
N PRO A 196 -2.59 -6.45 3.25
CA PRO A 196 -1.41 -5.69 2.85
C PRO A 196 -1.16 -5.74 1.34
N GLY A 197 -0.26 -4.87 0.85
CA GLY A 197 0.20 -4.87 -0.54
C GLY A 197 1.15 -6.01 -0.89
N HIS A 198 1.74 -6.65 0.12
CA HIS A 198 2.75 -7.70 -0.03
C HIS A 198 2.69 -8.74 1.10
N HIS A 199 3.44 -9.85 0.94
CA HIS A 199 3.73 -10.87 1.95
C HIS A 199 2.52 -11.69 2.40
N SER A 200 2.47 -12.06 3.70
CA SER A 200 1.39 -12.89 4.26
C SER A 200 0.06 -12.15 4.29
N ARG A 201 -1.01 -12.83 3.96
CA ARG A 201 -2.37 -12.29 3.94
C ARG A 201 -3.43 -13.39 4.15
N PRO A 202 -4.57 -13.09 4.76
CA PRO A 202 -4.84 -11.87 5.52
C PRO A 202 -3.98 -11.78 6.78
N VAL A 203 -3.91 -10.59 7.40
CA VAL A 203 -3.17 -10.36 8.63
C VAL A 203 -4.12 -9.86 9.72
N GLU A 204 -3.98 -10.40 10.93
CA GLU A 204 -4.76 -9.96 12.07
C GLU A 204 -4.39 -8.53 12.45
N LYS A 205 -5.37 -7.74 12.89
CA LYS A 205 -5.18 -6.33 13.30
C LYS A 205 -4.18 -6.14 14.45
N GLN A 206 -3.82 -7.22 15.18
CA GLN A 206 -2.76 -7.19 16.20
C GLN A 206 -1.42 -6.70 15.64
N VAL A 207 -1.15 -6.91 14.36
CA VAL A 207 0.08 -6.43 13.70
C VAL A 207 0.27 -4.91 13.88
N ILE A 208 -0.81 -4.13 13.89
CA ILE A 208 -0.76 -2.66 14.04
C ILE A 208 -0.30 -2.28 15.45
N HIS A 209 -0.75 -3.00 16.48
CA HIS A 209 -0.28 -2.81 17.86
C HIS A 209 1.19 -3.21 18.02
N ASP A 210 1.63 -4.24 17.30
CA ASP A 210 3.02 -4.69 17.34
C ASP A 210 3.93 -3.64 16.68
N PHE A 211 3.52 -3.05 15.54
CA PHE A 211 4.21 -1.90 14.95
C PHE A 211 4.23 -0.69 15.89
N LEU A 212 3.11 -0.34 16.54
CA LEU A 212 3.09 0.78 17.46
C LEU A 212 4.05 0.57 18.64
N THR A 213 4.10 -0.64 19.20
CA THR A 213 5.02 -1.01 20.27
C THR A 213 6.48 -0.85 19.83
N ALA A 214 6.82 -1.33 18.63
CA ALA A 214 8.16 -1.22 18.08
C ALA A 214 8.56 0.24 17.81
N VAL A 215 7.63 1.02 17.23
CA VAL A 215 7.82 2.47 16.96
C VAL A 215 8.02 3.25 18.25
N ASP A 216 7.21 3.01 19.28
CA ASP A 216 7.35 3.64 20.60
C ASP A 216 8.73 3.32 21.19
N GLY A 217 9.16 2.05 21.14
CA GLY A 217 10.48 1.63 21.61
C GLY A 217 11.65 2.25 20.84
N ILE A 218 11.52 2.48 19.53
CA ILE A 218 12.54 3.21 18.74
C ILE A 218 12.59 4.69 19.18
N LEU A 219 11.44 5.33 19.34
CA LEU A 219 11.34 6.75 19.65
C LEU A 219 11.86 7.07 21.06
N ASP A 220 11.56 6.24 22.05
CA ASP A 220 12.03 6.42 23.44
C ASP A 220 13.43 5.83 23.68
N GLY A 221 13.96 5.07 22.71
CA GLY A 221 15.31 4.49 22.76
C GLY A 221 15.40 3.19 23.56
N THR A 222 14.28 2.60 23.98
CA THR A 222 14.26 1.28 24.65
C THR A 222 14.48 0.13 23.69
N MET A 223 14.18 0.35 22.38
CA MET A 223 14.48 -0.58 21.29
C MET A 223 15.39 0.09 20.27
N VAL A 224 16.44 -0.61 19.86
CA VAL A 224 17.40 -0.10 18.88
C VAL A 224 17.64 -1.18 17.82
N GLY A 225 17.37 -0.83 16.57
CA GLY A 225 17.64 -1.72 15.43
C GLY A 225 19.13 -1.92 15.17
N VAL A 226 19.44 -3.05 14.54
CA VAL A 226 20.82 -3.40 14.13
C VAL A 226 21.15 -2.65 12.84
N GLU A 227 22.36 -2.09 12.75
CA GLU A 227 22.87 -1.51 11.50
C GLU A 227 23.02 -2.60 10.45
N THR A 228 22.37 -2.43 9.32
CA THR A 228 22.25 -3.45 8.28
C THR A 228 22.47 -2.82 6.89
N GLU A 229 23.22 -3.52 6.05
CA GLU A 229 23.31 -3.19 4.64
C GLU A 229 22.10 -3.82 3.93
N LEU A 230 21.22 -2.99 3.42
CA LEU A 230 19.97 -3.38 2.76
C LEU A 230 20.05 -3.08 1.26
N PRO A 231 19.19 -3.65 0.42
CA PRO A 231 19.19 -3.37 -1.02
C PRO A 231 19.10 -1.88 -1.39
N MET A 232 18.45 -1.09 -0.54
CA MET A 232 18.26 0.36 -0.72
C MET A 232 19.29 1.20 0.03
N GLY A 233 20.35 0.60 0.59
CA GLY A 233 21.42 1.28 1.33
C GLY A 233 21.49 0.92 2.80
N LYS A 234 22.34 1.65 3.57
CA LYS A 234 22.51 1.42 5.01
C LYS A 234 21.33 1.97 5.80
N ALA A 235 20.77 1.14 6.65
CA ALA A 235 19.68 1.49 7.56
C ALA A 235 19.80 0.74 8.88
N ARG A 236 18.93 1.03 9.82
CA ARG A 236 18.70 0.22 11.01
C ARG A 236 17.50 -0.67 10.80
N LEU A 237 17.64 -1.95 11.11
CA LEU A 237 16.54 -2.91 11.12
C LEU A 237 16.22 -3.28 12.56
N LEU A 238 15.00 -2.99 13.00
CA LEU A 238 14.42 -3.53 14.22
C LEU A 238 13.47 -4.65 13.86
N GLU A 239 13.76 -5.86 14.29
CA GLU A 239 12.83 -6.98 14.25
C GLU A 239 12.10 -7.09 15.59
N TYR A 240 10.78 -7.24 15.54
CA TYR A 240 9.92 -7.42 16.72
C TYR A 240 8.79 -8.38 16.41
N LYS A 241 8.76 -9.54 17.08
CA LYS A 241 7.82 -10.64 16.77
C LYS A 241 7.89 -11.04 15.28
N GLU A 242 6.78 -10.87 14.54
CA GLU A 242 6.66 -11.23 13.12
C GLU A 242 6.80 -10.01 12.19
N ILE A 243 7.23 -8.85 12.72
CA ILE A 243 7.36 -7.61 11.97
C ILE A 243 8.79 -7.06 12.01
N GLY A 244 9.12 -6.20 11.07
CA GLY A 244 10.36 -5.42 11.07
C GLY A 244 10.14 -3.98 10.66
N ILE A 245 11.00 -3.09 11.13
CA ILE A 245 11.04 -1.68 10.74
C ILE A 245 12.45 -1.36 10.26
N GLU A 246 12.55 -0.99 8.99
CA GLU A 246 13.76 -0.42 8.42
C GLU A 246 13.69 1.10 8.50
N TYR A 247 14.63 1.74 9.20
CA TYR A 247 14.61 3.17 9.43
C TYR A 247 15.99 3.80 9.31
N PRO A 248 16.12 5.14 9.06
CA PRO A 248 17.38 5.81 8.86
C PRO A 248 18.36 5.65 10.03
N MET A 249 19.67 5.70 9.71
CA MET A 249 20.76 5.61 10.69
C MET A 249 20.74 6.74 11.73
N GLU A 250 20.36 7.94 11.31
CA GLU A 250 20.24 9.10 12.18
C GLU A 250 18.89 9.11 12.90
N LYS A 251 18.88 9.47 14.20
CA LYS A 251 17.60 9.68 14.89
C LYS A 251 16.82 10.76 14.14
N GLN A 252 15.63 10.43 13.66
CA GLN A 252 14.67 11.43 13.20
C GLN A 252 14.14 12.21 14.41
N THR A 253 15.02 13.05 15.00
CA THR A 253 14.58 14.02 15.99
C THR A 253 13.83 15.10 15.24
N GLY A 254 12.49 15.02 15.26
CA GLY A 254 11.66 16.12 14.79
C GLY A 254 12.02 17.40 15.55
N GLN A 255 12.50 18.41 14.83
CA GLN A 255 12.44 19.80 15.24
C GLN A 255 11.08 20.37 14.91
#